data_0ea7584ffdc8903f97523791751caabe
#
_entry.id   0ea7584ffdc8903f97523791751caabe
#
_cell.length_a   1.000
_cell.length_b   1.000
_cell.length_c   1.000
_cell.angle_alpha   90.00
_cell.angle_beta   90.00
_cell.angle_gamma   90.00
#
_symmetry.space_group_name_H-M   'P 1'
#
loop_
_entity.id
_entity.type
_entity.pdbx_description
1 polymer ?
#
loop_
_entity_poly.entity_id
_entity_poly.type
_entity_poly.pdbx_seq_one_letter_code
_entity_poly.pdbx_strand_id
1 'polypeptide(L)'
;GIEALLTGLTRFGWTPVRESVDGLPERTIALLRDDASVTLEPAGQLELSGAPLETIHQTCLEVGTHLKEVKTVADELELGFLGMGFQPKWRRDEMPWMPKGRYRIMRDYMPKVGSLGLDMMTRTCTVQVNLDYASEADMVKKFRVSLALQPIATALFADSPFTEGKPNGYLSYRSHIWTDTDPDRTGMLD
;
A
#
# COMPACT_ATOMS: atom_id res chain seq x y z
N GLY A 1 1.55 -8.57 -17.32
CA GLY A 1 1.12 -7.66 -16.29
C GLY A 1 2.15 -7.52 -15.16
N ILE A 2 1.75 -7.75 -13.91
CA ILE A 2 2.55 -7.45 -12.69
C ILE A 2 3.91 -8.14 -12.68
N GLU A 3 3.99 -9.43 -13.01
CA GLU A 3 5.26 -10.18 -13.05
C GLU A 3 6.23 -9.62 -14.09
N ALA A 4 5.73 -9.21 -15.26
CA ALA A 4 6.53 -8.55 -16.27
C ALA A 4 7.07 -7.20 -15.80
N LEU A 5 6.29 -6.44 -15.04
CA LEU A 5 6.72 -5.19 -14.41
C LEU A 5 7.88 -5.43 -13.43
N LEU A 6 7.72 -6.38 -12.48
CA LEU A 6 8.79 -6.72 -11.55
C LEU A 6 10.05 -7.20 -12.28
N THR A 7 9.90 -8.03 -13.29
CA THR A 7 11.02 -8.49 -14.13
C THR A 7 11.70 -7.31 -14.83
N GLY A 8 10.93 -6.39 -15.42
CA GLY A 8 11.48 -5.21 -16.08
C GLY A 8 12.27 -4.30 -15.15
N LEU A 9 11.87 -4.20 -13.88
CA LEU A 9 12.58 -3.39 -12.88
C LEU A 9 13.96 -3.96 -12.52
N THR A 10 14.21 -5.27 -12.70
CA THR A 10 15.52 -5.86 -12.37
C THR A 10 16.69 -5.24 -13.12
N ARG A 11 16.47 -4.67 -14.33
CA ARG A 11 17.49 -3.96 -15.11
C ARG A 11 18.04 -2.70 -14.43
N PHE A 12 17.34 -2.19 -13.43
CA PHE A 12 17.77 -1.03 -12.62
C PHE A 12 18.48 -1.45 -11.32
N GLY A 13 18.93 -2.70 -11.23
CA GLY A 13 19.67 -3.20 -10.07
C GLY A 13 18.79 -3.80 -8.96
N TRP A 14 17.48 -3.95 -9.20
CA TRP A 14 16.61 -4.64 -8.27
C TRP A 14 16.83 -6.16 -8.33
N THR A 15 16.97 -6.81 -7.16
CA THR A 15 17.15 -8.26 -7.02
C THR A 15 15.81 -8.92 -6.69
N PRO A 16 15.34 -9.91 -7.46
CA PRO A 16 14.06 -10.55 -7.24
C PRO A 16 14.07 -11.48 -6.01
N VAL A 17 13.04 -11.37 -5.18
CA VAL A 17 12.69 -12.34 -4.15
C VAL A 17 11.57 -13.23 -4.68
N ARG A 18 11.75 -14.55 -4.54
CA ARG A 18 10.80 -15.54 -5.06
C ARG A 18 10.19 -16.36 -3.95
N GLU A 19 8.94 -16.75 -4.14
CA GLU A 19 8.20 -17.62 -3.22
C GLU A 19 7.42 -18.67 -4.01
N SER A 20 7.42 -19.90 -3.50
CA SER A 20 6.50 -20.97 -3.94
C SER A 20 5.39 -21.09 -2.91
N VAL A 21 4.14 -20.99 -3.34
CA VAL A 21 2.96 -21.12 -2.47
C VAL A 21 2.13 -22.31 -2.95
N ASP A 22 1.77 -23.18 -2.02
CA ASP A 22 0.92 -24.36 -2.26
C ASP A 22 1.43 -25.29 -3.39
N GLY A 23 2.76 -25.43 -3.54
CA GLY A 23 3.38 -26.26 -4.57
C GLY A 23 3.33 -25.71 -6.00
N LEU A 24 2.89 -24.47 -6.16
CA LEU A 24 2.96 -23.76 -7.44
C LEU A 24 4.42 -23.37 -7.77
N PRO A 25 4.75 -23.15 -9.05
CA PRO A 25 6.06 -22.64 -9.44
C PRO A 25 6.41 -21.34 -8.69
N GLU A 26 7.69 -21.18 -8.37
CA GLU A 26 8.20 -19.94 -7.76
C GLU A 26 7.83 -18.71 -8.60
N ARG A 27 7.35 -17.68 -7.93
CA ARG A 27 7.03 -16.38 -8.53
C ARG A 27 7.75 -15.26 -7.83
N THR A 28 8.13 -14.24 -8.54
CA THR A 28 8.67 -13.02 -7.97
C THR A 28 7.55 -12.31 -7.18
N ILE A 29 7.78 -12.15 -5.87
CA ILE A 29 6.82 -11.53 -4.93
C ILE A 29 7.29 -10.17 -4.41
N ALA A 30 8.59 -9.88 -4.55
CA ALA A 30 9.22 -8.64 -4.14
C ALA A 30 10.52 -8.42 -4.90
N LEU A 31 11.04 -7.21 -4.81
CA LEU A 31 12.38 -6.83 -5.28
C LEU A 31 13.12 -6.15 -4.13
N LEU A 32 14.42 -6.36 -4.05
CA LEU A 32 15.31 -5.72 -3.07
C LEU A 32 16.42 -4.95 -3.78
N ARG A 33 16.75 -3.77 -3.26
CA ARG A 33 17.94 -3.00 -3.66
C ARG A 33 18.43 -2.23 -2.44
N ASP A 34 19.65 -2.53 -2.03
CA ASP A 34 20.23 -2.02 -0.78
C ASP A 34 19.24 -2.27 0.40
N ASP A 35 18.86 -1.23 1.13
CA ASP A 35 17.91 -1.32 2.24
C ASP A 35 16.45 -1.02 1.83
N ALA A 36 16.19 -0.84 0.53
CA ALA A 36 14.85 -0.61 0.00
C ALA A 36 14.22 -1.88 -0.58
N SER A 37 12.90 -1.91 -0.63
CA SER A 37 12.17 -2.99 -1.30
C SER A 37 11.00 -2.48 -2.13
N VAL A 38 10.68 -3.21 -3.19
CA VAL A 38 9.44 -3.08 -3.94
C VAL A 38 8.61 -4.32 -3.70
N THR A 39 7.42 -4.16 -3.17
CA THR A 39 6.52 -5.27 -2.84
C THR A 39 5.18 -5.14 -3.54
N LEU A 40 4.39 -6.21 -3.46
CA LEU A 40 3.02 -6.23 -3.95
C LEU A 40 2.08 -6.42 -2.77
N GLU A 41 1.10 -5.56 -2.68
CA GLU A 41 -0.01 -5.67 -1.76
C GLU A 41 -1.05 -6.70 -2.26
N PRO A 42 -2.09 -7.08 -1.48
CA PRO A 42 -2.95 -8.23 -1.78
C PRO A 42 -3.54 -8.28 -3.19
N ALA A 43 -3.85 -7.15 -3.79
CA ALA A 43 -4.39 -7.08 -5.15
C ALA A 43 -3.37 -6.60 -6.19
N GLY A 44 -2.09 -6.59 -5.85
CA GLY A 44 -1.01 -6.21 -6.75
C GLY A 44 -0.72 -4.71 -6.77
N GLN A 45 -1.18 -3.96 -5.78
CA GLN A 45 -0.75 -2.58 -5.57
C GLN A 45 0.76 -2.59 -5.39
N LEU A 46 1.46 -1.79 -6.18
CA LEU A 46 2.92 -1.69 -6.15
C LEU A 46 3.34 -0.75 -5.03
N GLU A 47 4.16 -1.24 -4.11
CA GLU A 47 4.63 -0.48 -2.96
C GLU A 47 6.15 -0.36 -2.98
N LEU A 48 6.66 0.86 -2.84
CA LEU A 48 8.04 1.13 -2.48
C LEU A 48 8.13 1.26 -0.97
N SER A 49 8.87 0.37 -0.32
CA SER A 49 9.35 0.57 1.05
C SER A 49 10.76 1.12 0.94
N GLY A 50 10.90 2.43 1.17
CA GLY A 50 12.16 3.15 1.02
C GLY A 50 13.21 2.77 2.06
N ALA A 51 14.47 3.05 1.75
CA ALA A 51 15.58 2.86 2.66
C ALA A 51 15.51 3.83 3.85
N PRO A 52 16.13 3.51 5.01
CA PRO A 52 16.35 4.47 6.07
C PRO A 52 17.37 5.52 5.60
N LEU A 53 16.92 6.76 5.43
CA LEU A 53 17.68 7.87 4.86
C LEU A 53 17.79 9.02 5.85
N GLU A 54 18.89 9.76 5.82
CA GLU A 54 19.18 10.81 6.79
C GLU A 54 18.38 12.10 6.55
N THR A 55 18.00 12.37 5.28
CA THR A 55 17.36 13.63 4.90
C THR A 55 16.16 13.43 3.99
N ILE A 56 15.21 14.35 4.07
CA ILE A 56 14.05 14.40 3.17
C ILE A 56 14.45 14.56 1.69
N HIS A 57 15.59 15.17 1.42
CA HIS A 57 16.09 15.31 0.04
C HIS A 57 16.51 13.96 -0.56
N GLN A 58 17.13 13.10 0.25
CA GLN A 58 17.45 11.72 -0.15
C GLN A 58 16.18 10.92 -0.40
N THR A 59 15.18 11.02 0.47
CA THR A 59 13.86 10.39 0.29
C THR A 59 13.18 10.87 -1.00
N CYS A 60 13.22 12.17 -1.26
CA CYS A 60 12.67 12.74 -2.49
C CYS A 60 13.38 12.20 -3.74
N LEU A 61 14.71 12.06 -3.69
CA LEU A 61 15.49 11.48 -4.78
C LEU A 61 15.17 10.01 -5.01
N GLU A 62 15.08 9.23 -3.93
CA GLU A 62 14.71 7.80 -3.98
C GLU A 62 13.35 7.60 -4.63
N VAL A 63 12.32 8.29 -4.14
CA VAL A 63 10.97 8.24 -4.71
C VAL A 63 10.95 8.67 -6.16
N GLY A 64 11.62 9.79 -6.48
CA GLY A 64 11.71 10.31 -7.86
C GLY A 64 12.41 9.33 -8.82
N THR A 65 13.46 8.65 -8.36
CA THR A 65 14.18 7.63 -9.13
C THR A 65 13.28 6.41 -9.36
N HIS A 66 12.65 5.91 -8.31
CA HIS A 66 11.72 4.77 -8.40
C HIS A 66 10.56 5.05 -9.37
N LEU A 67 9.94 6.22 -9.28
CA LEU A 67 8.86 6.60 -10.21
C LEU A 67 9.30 6.63 -11.66
N LYS A 68 10.52 7.10 -11.95
CA LYS A 68 11.09 7.08 -13.32
C LYS A 68 11.32 5.64 -13.81
N GLU A 69 11.88 4.78 -12.97
CA GLU A 69 12.13 3.37 -13.28
C GLU A 69 10.80 2.64 -13.56
N VAL A 70 9.81 2.79 -12.67
CA VAL A 70 8.48 2.20 -12.83
C VAL A 70 7.81 2.71 -14.10
N LYS A 71 7.83 4.03 -14.34
CA LYS A 71 7.23 4.62 -15.55
C LYS A 71 7.88 4.06 -16.81
N THR A 72 9.20 3.93 -16.85
CA THR A 72 9.91 3.40 -18.01
C THR A 72 9.45 1.98 -18.36
N VAL A 73 9.32 1.10 -17.38
CA VAL A 73 8.84 -0.27 -17.60
C VAL A 73 7.34 -0.30 -17.92
N ALA A 74 6.57 0.54 -17.26
CA ALA A 74 5.12 0.62 -17.46
C ALA A 74 4.77 1.09 -18.89
N ASP A 75 5.47 2.09 -19.40
CA ASP A 75 5.27 2.59 -20.78
C ASP A 75 5.53 1.47 -21.82
N GLU A 76 6.55 0.62 -21.62
CA GLU A 76 6.83 -0.53 -22.48
C GLU A 76 5.76 -1.64 -22.40
N LEU A 77 5.07 -1.76 -21.26
CA LEU A 77 4.05 -2.75 -20.99
C LEU A 77 2.62 -2.23 -21.22
N GLU A 78 2.49 -0.98 -21.65
CA GLU A 78 1.20 -0.27 -21.81
C GLU A 78 0.37 -0.27 -20.52
N LEU A 79 1.06 -0.08 -19.35
CA LEU A 79 0.44 -0.02 -18.04
C LEU A 79 0.37 1.42 -17.55
N GLY A 80 -0.73 1.77 -16.88
CA GLY A 80 -0.89 3.02 -16.16
C GLY A 80 -0.90 2.78 -14.65
N PHE A 81 -0.43 3.78 -13.88
CA PHE A 81 -0.55 3.81 -12.43
C PHE A 81 -1.44 4.95 -11.99
N LEU A 82 -2.26 4.69 -11.00
CA LEU A 82 -3.15 5.68 -10.39
C LEU A 82 -2.89 5.72 -8.88
N GLY A 83 -2.44 6.87 -8.39
CA GLY A 83 -2.25 7.11 -6.95
C GLY A 83 -3.52 7.70 -6.35
N MET A 84 -4.43 6.83 -5.90
CA MET A 84 -5.67 7.21 -5.21
C MET A 84 -5.82 6.39 -3.94
N GLY A 85 -6.49 6.95 -2.93
CA GLY A 85 -6.71 6.26 -1.66
C GLY A 85 -7.59 5.01 -1.76
N PHE A 86 -8.41 4.91 -2.82
CA PHE A 86 -9.28 3.77 -3.05
C PHE A 86 -9.47 3.52 -4.56
N GLN A 87 -9.59 2.24 -4.97
CA GLN A 87 -9.87 1.84 -6.35
C GLN A 87 -11.24 2.38 -6.79
N PRO A 88 -11.28 3.33 -7.76
CA PRO A 88 -12.50 4.08 -8.01
C PRO A 88 -13.56 3.36 -8.84
N LYS A 89 -13.16 2.33 -9.61
CA LYS A 89 -14.01 1.72 -10.65
C LYS A 89 -14.35 0.26 -10.39
N TRP A 90 -13.35 -0.56 -10.10
CA TRP A 90 -13.53 -2.01 -10.04
C TRP A 90 -14.18 -2.44 -8.72
N ARG A 91 -15.01 -3.48 -8.84
CA ARG A 91 -15.65 -4.12 -7.71
C ARG A 91 -14.65 -5.01 -6.96
N ARG A 92 -14.99 -5.38 -5.72
CA ARG A 92 -14.16 -6.27 -4.90
C ARG A 92 -13.90 -7.63 -5.56
N ASP A 93 -14.91 -8.19 -6.22
CA ASP A 93 -14.84 -9.48 -6.91
C ASP A 93 -14.03 -9.43 -8.21
N GLU A 94 -13.78 -8.26 -8.77
CA GLU A 94 -12.93 -8.06 -9.95
C GLU A 94 -11.44 -7.89 -9.58
N MET A 95 -11.12 -7.71 -8.28
CA MET A 95 -9.75 -7.50 -7.86
C MET A 95 -8.95 -8.81 -7.87
N PRO A 96 -7.73 -8.81 -8.44
CA PRO A 96 -6.86 -9.99 -8.38
C PRO A 96 -6.38 -10.26 -6.96
N TRP A 97 -5.84 -11.46 -6.74
CA TRP A 97 -5.17 -11.84 -5.50
C TRP A 97 -3.74 -12.27 -5.77
N MET A 98 -2.80 -11.66 -5.05
CA MET A 98 -1.39 -12.03 -5.16
C MET A 98 -1.13 -13.34 -4.41
N PRO A 99 -0.29 -14.23 -4.96
CA PRO A 99 -0.02 -15.56 -4.41
C PRO A 99 0.96 -15.50 -3.23
N LYS A 100 0.56 -14.86 -2.12
CA LYS A 100 1.31 -14.86 -0.86
C LYS A 100 0.53 -15.62 0.21
N GLY A 101 1.18 -16.53 0.93
CA GLY A 101 0.53 -17.38 1.94
C GLY A 101 -0.19 -16.60 3.02
N ARG A 102 0.40 -15.47 3.50
CA ARG A 102 -0.22 -14.59 4.49
C ARG A 102 -1.57 -14.00 4.03
N TYR A 103 -1.74 -13.72 2.73
CA TYR A 103 -2.96 -13.12 2.21
C TYR A 103 -4.14 -14.08 2.24
N ARG A 104 -3.91 -15.38 2.12
CA ARG A 104 -4.94 -16.39 2.31
C ARG A 104 -5.48 -16.37 3.73
N ILE A 105 -4.59 -16.34 4.74
CA ILE A 105 -4.98 -16.26 6.15
C ILE A 105 -5.83 -15.01 6.41
N MET A 106 -5.38 -13.85 5.93
CA MET A 106 -6.11 -12.58 6.10
C MET A 106 -7.45 -12.60 5.38
N ARG A 107 -7.52 -13.13 4.16
CA ARG A 107 -8.75 -13.26 3.38
C ARG A 107 -9.81 -14.08 4.11
N ASP A 108 -9.40 -15.15 4.81
CA ASP A 108 -10.30 -16.02 5.57
C ASP A 108 -10.70 -15.40 6.91
N TYR A 109 -9.86 -14.54 7.47
CA TYR A 109 -10.07 -13.91 8.78
C TYR A 109 -10.91 -12.63 8.70
N MET A 110 -10.57 -11.71 7.80
CA MET A 110 -11.15 -10.36 7.76
C MET A 110 -12.69 -10.34 7.69
N PRO A 111 -13.37 -11.20 6.90
CA PRO A 111 -14.84 -11.21 6.87
C PRO A 111 -15.51 -11.64 8.16
N LYS A 112 -14.75 -12.20 9.13
CA LYS A 112 -15.30 -12.63 10.43
C LYS A 112 -15.35 -11.50 11.45
N VAL A 113 -14.59 -10.43 11.23
CA VAL A 113 -14.39 -9.35 12.21
C VAL A 113 -14.88 -7.98 11.72
N GLY A 114 -15.03 -7.80 10.41
CA GLY A 114 -15.55 -6.57 9.80
C GLY A 114 -16.05 -6.79 8.38
N SER A 115 -16.82 -5.87 7.84
CA SER A 115 -17.36 -5.97 6.49
C SER A 115 -16.46 -5.37 5.41
N LEU A 116 -15.55 -4.46 5.79
CA LEU A 116 -14.69 -3.70 4.88
C LEU A 116 -13.22 -4.16 4.87
N GLY A 117 -12.88 -5.21 5.63
CA GLY A 117 -11.51 -5.72 5.71
C GLY A 117 -10.95 -6.19 4.37
N LEU A 118 -11.75 -6.82 3.51
CA LEU A 118 -11.32 -7.21 2.17
C LEU A 118 -11.15 -6.00 1.23
N ASP A 119 -11.93 -4.95 1.40
CA ASP A 119 -11.74 -3.70 0.66
C ASP A 119 -10.45 -3.00 1.09
N MET A 120 -10.16 -2.99 2.39
CA MET A 120 -8.88 -2.51 2.90
C MET A 120 -7.73 -3.24 2.22
N MET A 121 -7.77 -4.56 2.13
CA MET A 121 -6.71 -5.38 1.56
C MET A 121 -6.53 -5.15 0.06
N THR A 122 -7.62 -5.08 -0.71
CA THR A 122 -7.54 -5.20 -2.18
C THR A 122 -7.76 -3.89 -2.92
N ARG A 123 -8.38 -2.88 -2.30
CA ARG A 123 -8.84 -1.68 -3.00
C ARG A 123 -8.24 -0.38 -2.46
N THR A 124 -7.42 -0.43 -1.40
CA THR A 124 -6.78 0.78 -0.84
C THR A 124 -5.34 0.95 -1.30
N CYS A 125 -4.92 2.20 -1.44
CA CYS A 125 -3.53 2.63 -1.58
C CYS A 125 -3.26 3.80 -0.62
N THR A 126 -2.00 4.02 -0.28
CA THR A 126 -1.60 5.12 0.60
C THR A 126 -0.15 5.53 0.38
N VAL A 127 0.17 6.74 0.83
CA VAL A 127 1.54 7.11 1.21
C VAL A 127 1.64 6.93 2.72
N GLN A 128 2.66 6.21 3.18
CA GLN A 128 2.93 6.00 4.60
C GLN A 128 4.16 6.81 5.00
N VAL A 129 4.04 7.56 6.09
CA VAL A 129 5.16 8.26 6.72
C VAL A 129 5.48 7.58 8.05
N ASN A 130 6.73 7.17 8.25
CA ASN A 130 7.23 6.63 9.50
C ASN A 130 7.97 7.74 10.24
N LEU A 131 7.63 7.95 11.50
CA LEU A 131 8.22 8.98 12.35
C LEU A 131 9.04 8.34 13.45
N ASP A 132 10.32 8.68 13.51
CA ASP A 132 11.23 8.22 14.57
C ASP A 132 10.97 8.92 15.90
N TYR A 133 11.41 8.30 16.98
CA TYR A 133 11.38 8.86 18.33
C TYR A 133 12.66 8.51 19.11
N ALA A 134 13.09 9.42 19.97
CA ALA A 134 14.36 9.30 20.71
C ALA A 134 14.19 8.68 22.11
N SER A 135 12.96 8.59 22.62
CA SER A 135 12.64 8.05 23.95
C SER A 135 11.15 7.72 24.03
N GLU A 136 10.74 6.97 25.06
CA GLU A 136 9.33 6.71 25.34
C GLU A 136 8.50 7.99 25.51
N ALA A 137 9.04 8.96 26.24
CA ALA A 137 8.36 10.26 26.42
C ALA A 137 8.18 11.02 25.09
N ASP A 138 9.18 10.96 24.20
CA ASP A 138 9.09 11.54 22.84
C ASP A 138 8.08 10.78 21.99
N MET A 139 8.06 9.45 22.06
CA MET A 139 7.07 8.60 21.39
C MET A 139 5.65 8.97 21.82
N VAL A 140 5.37 9.01 23.12
CA VAL A 140 4.05 9.39 23.65
C VAL A 140 3.62 10.76 23.15
N LYS A 141 4.53 11.74 23.16
CA LYS A 141 4.25 13.10 22.66
C LYS A 141 3.91 13.09 21.17
N LYS A 142 4.76 12.47 20.35
CA LYS A 142 4.55 12.38 18.89
C LYS A 142 3.27 11.63 18.55
N PHE A 143 2.99 10.53 19.23
CA PHE A 143 1.79 9.73 19.03
C PHE A 143 0.52 10.55 19.32
N ARG A 144 0.47 11.26 20.46
CA ARG A 144 -0.66 12.14 20.82
C ARG A 144 -0.86 13.27 19.81
N VAL A 145 0.23 13.91 19.36
CA VAL A 145 0.16 14.96 18.33
C VAL A 145 -0.35 14.38 17.00
N SER A 146 0.12 13.20 16.60
CA SER A 146 -0.32 12.54 15.37
C SER A 146 -1.81 12.22 15.41
N LEU A 147 -2.32 11.72 16.54
CA LEU A 147 -3.76 11.47 16.72
C LEU A 147 -4.57 12.76 16.63
N ALA A 148 -4.12 13.85 17.26
CA ALA A 148 -4.79 15.15 17.20
C ALA A 148 -4.79 15.75 15.79
N LEU A 149 -3.76 15.46 14.98
CA LEU A 149 -3.65 15.92 13.58
C LEU A 149 -4.38 15.01 12.57
N GLN A 150 -4.79 13.81 12.97
CA GLN A 150 -5.41 12.84 12.07
C GLN A 150 -6.61 13.37 11.28
N PRO A 151 -7.59 14.10 11.87
CA PRO A 151 -8.70 14.66 11.11
C PRO A 151 -8.25 15.68 10.05
N ILE A 152 -7.24 16.49 10.40
CA ILE A 152 -6.68 17.50 9.48
C ILE A 152 -5.97 16.82 8.32
N ALA A 153 -5.11 15.82 8.61
CA ALA A 153 -4.43 15.05 7.58
C ALA A 153 -5.42 14.31 6.67
N THR A 154 -6.47 13.72 7.24
CA THR A 154 -7.53 13.07 6.47
C THR A 154 -8.23 14.05 5.52
N ALA A 155 -8.51 15.28 5.95
CA ALA A 155 -9.12 16.30 5.11
C ALA A 155 -8.17 16.79 4.00
N LEU A 156 -6.87 17.00 4.33
CA LEU A 156 -5.88 17.50 3.37
C LEU A 156 -5.54 16.48 2.27
N PHE A 157 -5.51 15.20 2.61
CA PHE A 157 -5.10 14.13 1.71
C PHE A 157 -6.26 13.25 1.25
N ALA A 158 -7.50 13.73 1.37
CA ALA A 158 -8.68 13.01 0.91
C ALA A 158 -8.69 12.91 -0.63
N ASP A 159 -8.69 11.69 -1.16
CA ASP A 159 -8.64 11.42 -2.60
C ASP A 159 -9.37 10.14 -3.01
N SER A 160 -10.41 9.74 -2.27
CA SER A 160 -11.17 8.52 -2.52
C SER A 160 -12.69 8.72 -2.56
N PRO A 161 -13.20 9.64 -3.42
CA PRO A 161 -14.62 9.96 -3.47
C PRO A 161 -15.48 9.04 -4.35
N PHE A 162 -14.87 8.02 -4.98
CA PHE A 162 -15.56 7.14 -5.91
C PHE A 162 -15.48 5.67 -5.49
N THR A 163 -16.59 4.94 -5.70
CA THR A 163 -16.68 3.49 -5.55
C THR A 163 -17.50 2.94 -6.73
N GLU A 164 -16.94 1.95 -7.44
CA GLU A 164 -17.61 1.28 -8.57
C GLU A 164 -18.13 2.24 -9.65
N GLY A 165 -17.32 3.28 -9.92
CA GLY A 165 -17.60 4.29 -10.93
C GLY A 165 -18.61 5.36 -10.52
N LYS A 166 -19.01 5.42 -9.23
CA LYS A 166 -20.00 6.36 -8.72
C LYS A 166 -19.45 7.15 -7.52
N PRO A 167 -19.86 8.40 -7.32
CA PRO A 167 -19.60 9.12 -6.08
C PRO A 167 -20.16 8.34 -4.87
N ASN A 168 -19.33 8.18 -3.82
CA ASN A 168 -19.68 7.38 -2.63
C ASN A 168 -20.13 8.24 -1.42
N GLY A 169 -20.14 9.55 -1.55
CA GLY A 169 -20.55 10.48 -0.48
C GLY A 169 -19.42 10.85 0.50
N TYR A 170 -18.21 10.32 0.31
CA TYR A 170 -17.04 10.65 1.12
C TYR A 170 -15.99 11.39 0.28
N LEU A 171 -15.18 12.23 0.90
CA LEU A 171 -13.95 12.72 0.31
C LEU A 171 -12.80 11.71 0.53
N SER A 172 -12.79 11.07 1.69
CA SER A 172 -11.88 9.98 2.03
C SER A 172 -12.65 8.70 2.40
N TYR A 173 -13.10 7.95 1.41
CA TYR A 173 -13.72 6.63 1.63
C TYR A 173 -12.72 5.64 2.26
N ARG A 174 -11.42 5.81 1.97
CA ARG A 174 -10.36 5.05 2.61
C ARG A 174 -10.40 5.15 4.13
N SER A 175 -10.61 6.35 4.69
CA SER A 175 -10.74 6.51 6.15
C SER A 175 -11.99 5.82 6.70
N HIS A 176 -13.10 5.84 5.96
CA HIS A 176 -14.31 5.10 6.34
C HIS A 176 -14.08 3.59 6.39
N ILE A 177 -13.31 3.02 5.47
CA ILE A 177 -13.00 1.58 5.46
C ILE A 177 -12.37 1.12 6.78
N TRP A 178 -11.50 1.92 7.39
CA TRP A 178 -10.84 1.57 8.66
C TRP A 178 -11.80 1.54 9.86
N THR A 179 -13.00 2.11 9.76
CA THR A 179 -14.00 2.04 10.83
C THR A 179 -14.73 0.69 10.93
N ASP A 180 -14.59 -0.17 9.90
CA ASP A 180 -15.22 -1.51 9.87
C ASP A 180 -14.28 -2.56 9.24
N THR A 181 -13.01 -2.51 9.60
CA THR A 181 -11.99 -3.49 9.17
C THR A 181 -11.79 -4.58 10.22
N ASP A 182 -11.46 -4.20 11.44
CA ASP A 182 -11.28 -5.08 12.61
C ASP A 182 -11.42 -4.22 13.87
N PRO A 183 -12.60 -4.16 14.50
CA PRO A 183 -12.85 -3.28 15.65
C PRO A 183 -11.93 -3.50 16.85
N ASP A 184 -11.34 -4.69 16.99
CA ASP A 184 -10.40 -4.99 18.08
C ASP A 184 -8.99 -4.44 17.82
N ARG A 185 -8.66 -4.09 16.56
CA ARG A 185 -7.31 -3.66 16.13
C ARG A 185 -7.28 -2.33 15.42
N THR A 186 -8.41 -1.86 14.93
CA THR A 186 -8.54 -0.60 14.19
C THR A 186 -9.60 0.28 14.84
N GLY A 187 -9.35 1.57 14.90
CA GLY A 187 -10.30 2.52 15.48
C GLY A 187 -9.62 3.83 15.84
N MET A 188 -10.41 4.70 16.45
CA MET A 188 -9.91 5.95 17.04
C MET A 188 -9.49 5.66 18.47
N LEU A 189 -8.33 6.17 18.87
CA LEU A 189 -7.85 6.11 20.25
C LEU A 189 -8.24 7.39 20.97
N ASP A 190 -8.69 7.26 22.23
CA ASP A 190 -9.09 8.37 23.12
C ASP A 190 -7.86 9.16 23.64
#